data_7b6e68f0e183d0cc76b02dedb2b29b97
#
_entry.id   7b6e68f0e183d0cc76b02dedb2b29b97
#
_cell.length_a   1.000
_cell.length_b   1.000
_cell.length_c   1.000
_cell.angle_alpha   90.00
_cell.angle_beta   90.00
_cell.angle_gamma   90.00
#
_symmetry.space_group_name_H-M   'P 1'
#
loop_
_entity.id
_entity.type
_entity.pdbx_description
1 polymer ?
#
loop_
_entity_poly.entity_id
_entity_poly.type
_entity_poly.pdbx_seq_one_letter_code
_entity_poly.pdbx_strand_id
1 'polypeptide(L)'
;MDGNKPSALKVRQGLQEFMTQSREMSFGTEFSKEFFDVVNVDIELNNLNLAFNNYKIINLTDMHIGQWLNPEYLEGVVEYVNTLKPDMITLTGDYVSYILEGYEEDLKKSFKKLKAKDGKLAVLGNHDHWLGASEIRNILKKADVKDLSNDVYTLKKSGKNDNHEKLLNIAGVDSYTVGADNLDSVLKKLPDQGAAILLAHEPDFAKISSESGRFGLQISGHSHGGQFIIPGTNIAPFRGPKSTRYPVGKYKVKNMIQYTSRGLGTNTFWMRINCKPEITVFHLKSNEKQKIEII
;
A
#
# COMPACT_ATOMS: atom_id res chain seq x y z
N MET A 1 -13.09 -39.33 -24.91
CA MET A 1 -11.90 -39.43 -24.02
C MET A 1 -11.58 -38.03 -23.50
N ASP A 2 -12.32 -37.59 -22.48
CA ASP A 2 -12.05 -36.31 -21.85
C ASP A 2 -10.91 -36.49 -20.85
N GLY A 3 -9.71 -36.27 -21.35
CA GLY A 3 -8.51 -36.31 -20.53
C GLY A 3 -8.53 -35.16 -19.53
N ASN A 4 -8.61 -35.51 -18.24
CA ASN A 4 -8.50 -34.75 -17.06
C ASN A 4 -7.38 -33.66 -17.13
N LYS A 5 -7.66 -32.50 -17.72
CA LYS A 5 -6.81 -31.34 -17.52
C LYS A 5 -7.08 -30.90 -16.06
N PRO A 6 -6.05 -30.83 -15.19
CA PRO A 6 -6.26 -30.29 -13.85
C PRO A 6 -6.95 -28.95 -13.99
N SER A 7 -7.97 -28.70 -13.17
CA SER A 7 -8.64 -27.40 -13.16
C SER A 7 -7.56 -26.32 -12.97
N ALA A 8 -7.71 -25.15 -13.59
CA ALA A 8 -6.76 -24.06 -13.43
C ALA A 8 -6.49 -23.72 -11.95
N LEU A 9 -7.49 -23.94 -11.08
CA LEU A 9 -7.38 -23.82 -9.65
C LEU A 9 -6.36 -24.79 -9.04
N LYS A 10 -6.43 -26.09 -9.38
CA LYS A 10 -5.48 -27.12 -8.89
C LYS A 10 -4.04 -26.82 -9.31
N VAL A 11 -3.84 -26.31 -10.51
CA VAL A 11 -2.51 -25.89 -10.96
C VAL A 11 -1.99 -24.69 -10.14
N ARG A 12 -2.84 -23.69 -9.90
CA ARG A 12 -2.50 -22.55 -9.07
C ARG A 12 -2.19 -22.95 -7.63
N GLN A 13 -3.02 -23.82 -7.03
CA GLN A 13 -2.80 -24.35 -5.67
C GLN A 13 -1.45 -25.07 -5.59
N GLY A 14 -1.17 -26.00 -6.52
CA GLY A 14 0.11 -26.74 -6.51
C GLY A 14 1.33 -25.82 -6.70
N LEU A 15 1.21 -24.77 -7.51
CA LEU A 15 2.28 -23.76 -7.66
C LEU A 15 2.48 -22.98 -6.37
N GLN A 16 1.41 -22.56 -5.72
CA GLN A 16 1.47 -21.81 -4.46
C GLN A 16 2.06 -22.65 -3.31
N GLU A 17 1.64 -23.92 -3.17
CA GLU A 17 2.21 -24.88 -2.21
C GLU A 17 3.71 -25.07 -2.43
N PHE A 18 4.13 -25.28 -3.67
CA PHE A 18 5.54 -25.42 -4.01
C PHE A 18 6.37 -24.18 -3.61
N MET A 19 5.85 -22.99 -3.92
CA MET A 19 6.53 -21.73 -3.56
C MET A 19 6.62 -21.53 -2.05
N THR A 20 5.54 -21.83 -1.31
CA THR A 20 5.52 -21.76 0.15
C THR A 20 6.55 -22.72 0.77
N GLN A 21 6.54 -23.98 0.36
CA GLN A 21 7.50 -24.98 0.85
C GLN A 21 8.95 -24.58 0.55
N SER A 22 9.22 -24.09 -0.66
CA SER A 22 10.57 -23.65 -1.04
C SER A 22 11.04 -22.48 -0.18
N ARG A 23 10.16 -21.55 0.17
CA ARG A 23 10.45 -20.45 1.08
C ARG A 23 10.75 -20.95 2.49
N GLU A 24 9.91 -21.82 3.03
CA GLU A 24 10.07 -22.39 4.38
C GLU A 24 11.37 -23.16 4.55
N MET A 25 11.76 -23.92 3.53
CA MET A 25 13.07 -24.62 3.50
C MET A 25 14.24 -23.63 3.50
N SER A 26 14.08 -22.45 2.88
CA SER A 26 15.18 -21.49 2.72
C SER A 26 15.29 -20.49 3.87
N PHE A 27 14.17 -20.11 4.49
CA PHE A 27 14.08 -18.99 5.44
C PHE A 27 13.38 -19.34 6.76
N GLY A 28 12.85 -20.55 6.90
CA GLY A 28 12.05 -20.97 8.06
C GLY A 28 10.64 -20.40 8.03
N THR A 29 9.86 -20.76 9.05
CA THR A 29 8.44 -20.37 9.19
C THR A 29 8.26 -19.18 10.12
N GLU A 30 9.24 -18.90 10.99
CA GLU A 30 9.13 -17.86 12.01
C GLU A 30 9.40 -16.45 11.45
N PHE A 31 8.65 -15.49 11.97
CA PHE A 31 8.84 -14.08 11.67
C PHE A 31 10.20 -13.59 12.18
N SER A 32 10.95 -12.91 11.32
CA SER A 32 12.13 -12.15 11.71
C SER A 32 12.09 -10.75 11.09
N LYS A 33 12.24 -9.73 11.95
CA LYS A 33 12.33 -8.33 11.51
C LYS A 33 13.52 -8.05 10.59
N GLU A 34 14.54 -8.92 10.61
CA GLU A 34 15.75 -8.76 9.79
C GLU A 34 15.48 -8.99 8.29
N PHE A 35 14.37 -9.65 7.97
CA PHE A 35 13.97 -9.88 6.58
C PHE A 35 13.31 -8.66 5.93
N PHE A 36 12.95 -7.63 6.72
CA PHE A 36 12.34 -6.39 6.21
C PHE A 36 13.23 -5.18 6.41
N ASP A 37 13.06 -4.23 5.52
CA ASP A 37 13.50 -2.86 5.78
C ASP A 37 12.30 -2.05 6.28
N VAL A 38 12.48 -1.35 7.39
CA VAL A 38 11.56 -0.31 7.83
C VAL A 38 12.07 1.02 7.28
N VAL A 39 11.44 1.50 6.24
CA VAL A 39 11.88 2.71 5.53
C VAL A 39 11.11 3.92 6.03
N ASN A 40 11.79 4.81 6.74
CA ASN A 40 11.22 6.08 7.18
C ASN A 40 11.36 7.14 6.09
N VAL A 41 10.26 7.80 5.76
CA VAL A 41 10.19 8.79 4.67
C VAL A 41 9.54 10.07 5.17
N ASP A 42 10.30 11.14 5.27
CA ASP A 42 9.76 12.46 5.53
C ASP A 42 9.12 13.04 4.26
N ILE A 43 7.86 13.47 4.39
CA ILE A 43 7.06 14.03 3.30
C ILE A 43 6.57 15.42 3.69
N GLU A 44 7.12 16.44 3.08
CA GLU A 44 6.61 17.81 3.18
C GLU A 44 5.41 17.97 2.25
N LEU A 45 4.26 18.34 2.82
CA LEU A 45 3.04 18.57 2.07
C LEU A 45 2.64 20.04 2.14
N ASN A 46 2.37 20.60 0.98
CA ASN A 46 1.70 21.90 0.88
C ASN A 46 0.29 21.80 1.47
N ASN A 47 -0.17 22.85 2.13
CA ASN A 47 -1.50 22.93 2.74
C ASN A 47 -1.75 21.86 3.84
N LEU A 48 -0.71 21.24 4.38
CA LEU A 48 -0.84 20.39 5.55
C LEU A 48 -0.93 21.28 6.80
N ASN A 49 -2.07 21.26 7.46
CA ASN A 49 -2.24 21.99 8.71
C ASN A 49 -1.28 21.45 9.80
N LEU A 50 -0.74 22.36 10.63
CA LEU A 50 0.19 22.02 11.72
C LEU A 50 -0.35 20.94 12.67
N ALA A 51 -1.66 20.80 12.82
CA ALA A 51 -2.28 19.74 13.61
C ALA A 51 -1.92 18.31 13.10
N PHE A 52 -1.49 18.18 11.86
CA PHE A 52 -1.03 16.93 11.26
C PHE A 52 0.51 16.87 11.09
N ASN A 53 1.24 17.82 11.68
CA ASN A 53 2.70 17.74 11.64
C ASN A 53 3.19 16.51 12.42
N ASN A 54 4.14 15.76 11.85
CA ASN A 54 4.61 14.45 12.31
C ASN A 54 3.54 13.33 12.31
N TYR A 55 2.44 13.51 11.59
CA TYR A 55 1.44 12.46 11.42
C TYR A 55 2.07 11.25 10.75
N LYS A 56 1.91 10.07 11.36
CA LYS A 56 2.57 8.84 10.95
C LYS A 56 1.61 7.94 10.18
N ILE A 57 1.93 7.71 8.90
CA ILE A 57 1.21 6.74 8.06
C ILE A 57 2.14 5.55 7.83
N ILE A 58 1.65 4.33 8.11
CA ILE A 58 2.35 3.12 7.70
C ILE A 58 1.66 2.53 6.49
N ASN A 59 2.41 2.32 5.42
CA ASN A 59 1.92 1.68 4.21
C ASN A 59 2.43 0.24 4.11
N LEU A 60 1.48 -0.68 3.85
CA LEU A 60 1.73 -2.07 3.52
C LEU A 60 1.13 -2.36 2.14
N THR A 61 1.83 -3.08 1.30
CA THR A 61 1.40 -3.38 -0.07
C THR A 61 1.98 -4.69 -0.56
N ASP A 62 1.41 -5.24 -1.62
CA ASP A 62 1.96 -6.40 -2.33
C ASP A 62 2.29 -7.55 -1.38
N MET A 63 1.32 -7.95 -0.58
CA MET A 63 1.48 -9.01 0.40
C MET A 63 1.62 -10.37 -0.29
N HIS A 64 0.79 -10.59 -1.32
CA HIS A 64 0.80 -11.84 -2.08
C HIS A 64 0.81 -13.06 -1.15
N ILE A 65 -0.11 -13.08 -0.18
CA ILE A 65 -0.19 -14.16 0.81
C ILE A 65 -0.27 -15.52 0.09
N GLY A 66 0.38 -16.52 0.67
CA GLY A 66 0.43 -17.87 0.13
C GLY A 66 1.58 -18.14 -0.82
N GLN A 67 2.46 -17.16 -1.05
CA GLN A 67 3.72 -17.36 -1.76
C GLN A 67 4.90 -17.24 -0.79
N TRP A 68 5.58 -16.09 -0.86
CA TRP A 68 6.66 -15.73 0.05
C TRP A 68 6.17 -15.43 1.47
N LEU A 69 5.03 -14.79 1.57
CA LEU A 69 4.40 -14.38 2.81
C LEU A 69 3.34 -15.42 3.20
N ASN A 70 3.63 -16.25 4.22
CA ASN A 70 2.66 -17.15 4.80
C ASN A 70 1.82 -16.43 5.89
N PRO A 71 0.71 -17.02 6.38
CA PRO A 71 -0.15 -16.41 7.39
C PRO A 71 0.57 -16.06 8.68
N GLU A 72 1.45 -16.93 9.19
CA GLU A 72 2.21 -16.72 10.43
C GLU A 72 3.17 -15.56 10.30
N TYR A 73 3.80 -15.43 9.13
CA TYR A 73 4.72 -14.36 8.86
C TYR A 73 3.98 -13.01 8.72
N LEU A 74 2.80 -13.01 8.08
CA LEU A 74 1.94 -11.82 8.02
C LEU A 74 1.47 -11.40 9.43
N GLU A 75 1.16 -12.35 10.30
CA GLU A 75 0.80 -12.06 11.70
C GLU A 75 1.96 -11.37 12.44
N GLY A 76 3.19 -11.84 12.26
CA GLY A 76 4.39 -11.21 12.82
C GLY A 76 4.61 -9.78 12.27
N VAL A 77 4.38 -9.55 10.98
CA VAL A 77 4.38 -8.20 10.39
C VAL A 77 3.36 -7.30 11.07
N VAL A 78 2.13 -7.78 11.27
CA VAL A 78 1.05 -7.05 11.92
C VAL A 78 1.42 -6.66 13.35
N GLU A 79 1.96 -7.60 14.12
CA GLU A 79 2.42 -7.35 15.49
C GLU A 79 3.52 -6.28 15.51
N TYR A 80 4.50 -6.40 14.62
CA TYR A 80 5.56 -5.42 14.51
C TYR A 80 5.04 -4.03 14.13
N VAL A 81 4.16 -3.92 13.13
CA VAL A 81 3.53 -2.66 12.71
C VAL A 81 2.79 -1.99 13.87
N ASN A 82 2.10 -2.78 14.70
CA ASN A 82 1.39 -2.27 15.87
C ASN A 82 2.36 -1.65 16.91
N THR A 83 3.60 -2.17 17.04
CA THR A 83 4.62 -1.58 17.93
C THR A 83 5.07 -0.19 17.47
N LEU A 84 4.96 0.10 16.18
CA LEU A 84 5.32 1.40 15.61
C LEU A 84 4.28 2.49 15.90
N LYS A 85 3.10 2.12 16.41
CA LYS A 85 2.00 3.04 16.80
C LYS A 85 1.64 4.03 15.71
N PRO A 86 1.14 3.59 14.54
CA PRO A 86 0.73 4.48 13.46
C PRO A 86 -0.49 5.32 13.84
N ASP A 87 -0.55 6.55 13.30
CA ASP A 87 -1.79 7.31 13.31
C ASP A 87 -2.78 6.72 12.29
N MET A 88 -2.29 6.31 11.12
CA MET A 88 -3.08 5.67 10.06
C MET A 88 -2.30 4.53 9.42
N ILE A 89 -3.01 3.50 8.95
CA ILE A 89 -2.45 2.46 8.10
C ILE A 89 -3.11 2.53 6.72
N THR A 90 -2.28 2.47 5.68
CA THR A 90 -2.72 2.37 4.29
C THR A 90 -2.31 1.02 3.70
N LEU A 91 -3.22 0.40 2.95
CA LEU A 91 -3.03 -0.85 2.26
C LEU A 91 -3.20 -0.59 0.77
N THR A 92 -2.13 -0.72 -0.01
CA THR A 92 -2.15 -0.29 -1.41
C THR A 92 -2.18 -1.45 -2.41
N GLY A 93 -2.95 -2.52 -2.07
CA GLY A 93 -3.34 -3.57 -3.02
C GLY A 93 -2.42 -4.79 -3.09
N ASP A 94 -2.82 -5.74 -3.92
CA ASP A 94 -2.19 -7.03 -4.16
C ASP A 94 -1.99 -7.85 -2.88
N TYR A 95 -3.13 -8.15 -2.22
CA TYR A 95 -3.15 -8.91 -0.97
C TYR A 95 -2.94 -10.40 -1.20
N VAL A 96 -3.35 -10.89 -2.35
CA VAL A 96 -3.30 -12.31 -2.77
C VAL A 96 -2.56 -12.47 -4.09
N SER A 97 -2.11 -13.70 -4.41
CA SER A 97 -1.36 -13.98 -5.62
C SER A 97 -2.11 -14.81 -6.65
N TYR A 98 -2.30 -16.10 -6.37
CA TYR A 98 -2.84 -17.07 -7.32
C TYR A 98 -4.20 -17.62 -6.92
N ILE A 99 -4.48 -17.66 -5.64
CA ILE A 99 -5.74 -18.14 -5.07
C ILE A 99 -6.12 -17.26 -3.88
N LEU A 100 -7.40 -17.16 -3.63
CA LEU A 100 -7.96 -16.55 -2.43
C LEU A 100 -8.47 -17.65 -1.48
N GLU A 101 -8.99 -18.74 -2.04
CA GLU A 101 -9.53 -19.84 -1.25
C GLU A 101 -8.51 -20.38 -0.23
N GLY A 102 -8.91 -20.41 1.02
CA GLY A 102 -8.12 -20.87 2.16
C GLY A 102 -7.34 -19.76 2.86
N TYR A 103 -7.26 -18.55 2.30
CA TYR A 103 -6.55 -17.41 2.92
C TYR A 103 -7.49 -16.28 3.39
N GLU A 104 -8.80 -16.40 3.16
CA GLU A 104 -9.79 -15.35 3.49
C GLU A 104 -9.79 -15.02 4.99
N GLU A 105 -9.78 -16.08 5.82
CA GLU A 105 -9.79 -15.91 7.27
C GLU A 105 -8.46 -15.37 7.80
N ASP A 106 -7.33 -15.76 7.22
CA ASP A 106 -6.00 -15.28 7.62
C ASP A 106 -5.84 -13.81 7.28
N LEU A 107 -6.23 -13.38 6.08
CA LEU A 107 -6.26 -11.97 5.69
C LEU A 107 -7.17 -11.16 6.61
N LYS A 108 -8.40 -11.62 6.81
CA LYS A 108 -9.36 -10.97 7.69
C LYS A 108 -8.82 -10.81 9.10
N LYS A 109 -8.28 -11.89 9.68
CA LYS A 109 -7.71 -11.92 11.04
C LYS A 109 -6.53 -10.95 11.15
N SER A 110 -5.62 -11.00 10.18
CA SER A 110 -4.43 -10.14 10.15
C SER A 110 -4.80 -8.66 10.02
N PHE A 111 -5.66 -8.31 9.07
CA PHE A 111 -6.11 -6.93 8.89
C PHE A 111 -6.92 -6.40 10.08
N LYS A 112 -7.71 -7.27 10.73
CA LYS A 112 -8.45 -6.91 11.94
C LYS A 112 -7.53 -6.62 13.13
N LYS A 113 -6.40 -7.30 13.23
CA LYS A 113 -5.39 -7.10 14.28
C LYS A 113 -4.56 -5.82 14.09
N LEU A 114 -4.48 -5.26 12.89
CA LEU A 114 -3.81 -3.98 12.63
C LEU A 114 -4.48 -2.87 13.44
N LYS A 115 -3.67 -2.07 14.12
CA LYS A 115 -4.12 -0.98 15.02
C LYS A 115 -3.57 0.34 14.53
N ALA A 116 -4.45 1.30 14.25
CA ALA A 116 -4.11 2.67 13.96
C ALA A 116 -5.10 3.60 14.65
N LYS A 117 -4.63 4.78 15.05
CA LYS A 117 -5.43 5.75 15.80
C LYS A 117 -6.65 6.25 15.01
N ASP A 118 -6.43 6.60 13.75
CA ASP A 118 -7.42 7.25 12.90
C ASP A 118 -7.94 6.33 11.77
N GLY A 119 -7.60 5.02 11.85
CA GLY A 119 -8.17 4.00 10.99
C GLY A 119 -7.23 3.38 9.97
N LYS A 120 -7.82 2.47 9.20
CA LYS A 120 -7.15 1.68 8.17
C LYS A 120 -7.87 1.90 6.84
N LEU A 121 -7.12 2.27 5.81
CA LEU A 121 -7.63 2.60 4.48
C LEU A 121 -6.98 1.70 3.44
N ALA A 122 -7.71 1.31 2.42
CA ALA A 122 -7.22 0.39 1.40
C ALA A 122 -7.65 0.79 -0.01
N VAL A 123 -6.85 0.41 -0.99
CA VAL A 123 -7.25 0.30 -2.40
C VAL A 123 -6.88 -1.09 -2.90
N LEU A 124 -7.48 -1.53 -4.00
CA LEU A 124 -7.20 -2.83 -4.59
C LEU A 124 -6.07 -2.74 -5.62
N GLY A 125 -5.33 -3.85 -5.76
CA GLY A 125 -4.39 -4.07 -6.85
C GLY A 125 -4.98 -4.96 -7.95
N ASN A 126 -4.20 -5.21 -8.99
CA ASN A 126 -4.65 -6.00 -10.13
C ASN A 126 -4.86 -7.48 -9.78
N HIS A 127 -4.06 -8.06 -8.89
CA HIS A 127 -4.25 -9.45 -8.46
C HIS A 127 -5.55 -9.61 -7.66
N ASP A 128 -5.91 -8.64 -6.84
CA ASP A 128 -7.17 -8.64 -6.09
C ASP A 128 -8.38 -8.67 -7.04
N HIS A 129 -8.31 -7.96 -8.16
CA HIS A 129 -9.34 -8.00 -9.21
C HIS A 129 -9.40 -9.34 -9.94
N TRP A 130 -8.24 -9.92 -10.28
CA TRP A 130 -8.18 -11.19 -11.01
C TRP A 130 -8.68 -12.36 -10.18
N LEU A 131 -8.65 -12.26 -8.86
CA LEU A 131 -9.03 -13.32 -7.94
C LEU A 131 -10.37 -13.14 -7.25
N GLY A 132 -10.93 -11.94 -7.30
CA GLY A 132 -12.25 -11.66 -6.73
C GLY A 132 -12.32 -10.36 -5.95
N ALA A 133 -12.43 -9.23 -6.64
CA ALA A 133 -12.49 -7.91 -6.02
C ALA A 133 -13.64 -7.78 -4.99
N SER A 134 -14.79 -8.42 -5.23
CA SER A 134 -15.94 -8.40 -4.30
C SER A 134 -15.63 -9.11 -3.00
N GLU A 135 -14.96 -10.26 -3.06
CA GLU A 135 -14.55 -11.06 -1.91
C GLU A 135 -13.49 -10.31 -1.09
N ILE A 136 -12.50 -9.71 -1.75
CA ILE A 136 -11.48 -8.88 -1.09
C ILE A 136 -12.12 -7.69 -0.37
N ARG A 137 -13.05 -6.97 -1.03
CA ARG A 137 -13.79 -5.86 -0.39
C ARG A 137 -14.59 -6.32 0.83
N ASN A 138 -15.17 -7.53 0.78
CA ASN A 138 -15.89 -8.11 1.89
C ASN A 138 -14.93 -8.44 3.06
N ILE A 139 -13.73 -8.95 2.78
CA ILE A 139 -12.67 -9.20 3.77
C ILE A 139 -12.25 -7.89 4.43
N LEU A 140 -11.93 -6.85 3.64
CA LEU A 140 -11.56 -5.53 4.12
C LEU A 140 -12.65 -4.97 5.06
N LYS A 141 -13.91 -5.00 4.63
CA LYS A 141 -15.06 -4.55 5.43
C LYS A 141 -15.19 -5.29 6.76
N LYS A 142 -15.05 -6.63 6.76
CA LYS A 142 -15.12 -7.46 7.98
C LYS A 142 -13.93 -7.26 8.91
N ALA A 143 -12.82 -6.73 8.39
CA ALA A 143 -11.61 -6.40 9.13
C ALA A 143 -11.54 -4.93 9.58
N ASP A 144 -12.63 -4.17 9.44
CA ASP A 144 -12.70 -2.73 9.76
C ASP A 144 -11.65 -1.92 8.98
N VAL A 145 -11.42 -2.28 7.72
CA VAL A 145 -10.61 -1.52 6.76
C VAL A 145 -11.53 -0.87 5.75
N LYS A 146 -11.44 0.44 5.60
CA LYS A 146 -12.24 1.19 4.63
C LYS A 146 -11.62 1.07 3.24
N ASP A 147 -12.37 0.51 2.30
CA ASP A 147 -12.04 0.55 0.88
C ASP A 147 -12.22 1.98 0.35
N LEU A 148 -11.18 2.52 -0.28
CA LEU A 148 -11.15 3.82 -0.93
C LEU A 148 -11.06 3.71 -2.46
N SER A 149 -11.37 2.56 -3.05
CA SER A 149 -11.40 2.43 -4.51
C SER A 149 -12.36 3.45 -5.14
N ASN A 150 -11.80 4.48 -5.79
CA ASN A 150 -12.52 5.63 -6.36
C ASN A 150 -13.33 6.45 -5.33
N ASP A 151 -12.77 6.60 -4.12
CA ASP A 151 -13.40 7.33 -3.02
C ASP A 151 -12.42 8.22 -2.25
N VAL A 152 -12.95 9.01 -1.30
CA VAL A 152 -12.18 9.93 -0.47
C VAL A 152 -12.56 9.74 1.00
N TYR A 153 -11.55 9.76 1.86
CA TYR A 153 -11.67 9.84 3.30
C TYR A 153 -11.06 11.14 3.80
N THR A 154 -11.84 11.95 4.47
CA THR A 154 -11.36 13.21 5.06
C THR A 154 -11.26 13.08 6.57
N LEU A 155 -10.03 13.19 7.08
CA LEU A 155 -9.77 13.27 8.50
C LEU A 155 -9.89 14.72 8.96
N LYS A 156 -10.68 14.94 10.01
CA LYS A 156 -10.96 16.25 10.58
C LYS A 156 -10.38 16.35 11.99
N LYS A 157 -9.66 17.42 12.27
CA LYS A 157 -9.25 17.79 13.64
C LYS A 157 -9.85 19.14 13.97
N SER A 158 -10.51 19.24 15.10
CA SER A 158 -11.08 20.51 15.61
C SER A 158 -10.19 21.04 16.73
N GLY A 159 -9.86 22.31 16.70
CA GLY A 159 -9.25 23.01 17.85
C GLY A 159 -10.33 23.53 18.79
N LYS A 160 -10.05 23.57 20.10
CA LYS A 160 -11.02 24.05 21.11
C LYS A 160 -11.49 25.51 20.89
N ASN A 161 -10.73 26.32 20.14
CA ASN A 161 -10.98 27.74 19.91
C ASN A 161 -10.89 28.14 18.42
N ASP A 162 -10.98 27.18 17.49
CA ASP A 162 -10.77 27.43 16.06
C ASP A 162 -12.02 27.00 15.29
N ASN A 163 -12.67 27.95 14.66
CA ASN A 163 -13.85 27.70 13.84
C ASN A 163 -13.52 27.07 12.47
N HIS A 164 -12.24 26.85 12.15
CA HIS A 164 -11.81 26.25 10.89
C HIS A 164 -11.47 24.78 11.08
N GLU A 165 -12.11 23.94 10.28
CA GLU A 165 -11.79 22.50 10.22
C GLU A 165 -10.38 22.32 9.67
N LYS A 166 -9.55 21.54 10.38
CA LYS A 166 -8.22 21.14 9.94
C LYS A 166 -8.35 19.82 9.22
N LEU A 167 -8.12 19.82 7.91
CA LEU A 167 -8.41 18.69 7.03
C LEU A 167 -7.11 18.02 6.55
N LEU A 168 -7.12 16.69 6.54
CA LEU A 168 -6.20 15.84 5.80
C LEU A 168 -7.04 14.86 4.96
N ASN A 169 -6.90 14.95 3.65
CA ASN A 169 -7.67 14.14 2.71
C ASN A 169 -6.83 12.96 2.23
N ILE A 170 -7.38 11.75 2.34
CA ILE A 170 -6.81 10.54 1.76
C ILE A 170 -7.80 10.10 0.69
N ALA A 171 -7.36 10.11 -0.55
CA ALA A 171 -8.11 9.64 -1.70
C ALA A 171 -7.57 8.29 -2.16
N GLY A 172 -8.37 7.51 -2.85
CA GLY A 172 -7.93 6.29 -3.48
C GLY A 172 -8.52 6.15 -4.88
N VAL A 173 -7.76 5.58 -5.79
CA VAL A 173 -8.26 5.07 -7.07
C VAL A 173 -8.20 3.55 -7.07
N ASP A 174 -9.10 2.93 -7.82
CA ASP A 174 -9.06 1.50 -8.07
C ASP A 174 -7.94 1.15 -9.07
N SER A 175 -7.68 -0.12 -9.33
CA SER A 175 -6.55 -0.56 -10.14
C SER A 175 -6.57 0.01 -11.56
N TYR A 176 -5.50 0.68 -11.91
CA TYR A 176 -5.24 1.23 -13.24
C TYR A 176 -4.94 0.14 -14.28
N THR A 177 -4.34 -0.99 -13.85
CA THR A 177 -4.02 -2.13 -14.74
C THR A 177 -5.27 -2.76 -15.32
N VAL A 178 -6.34 -2.86 -14.54
CA VAL A 178 -7.62 -3.44 -15.01
C VAL A 178 -8.59 -2.38 -15.55
N GLY A 179 -8.20 -1.11 -15.56
CA GLY A 179 -9.05 -0.01 -16.04
C GLY A 179 -10.25 0.29 -15.13
N ALA A 180 -10.13 0.01 -13.84
CA ALA A 180 -11.17 0.27 -12.85
C ALA A 180 -11.02 1.65 -12.17
N ASP A 181 -9.92 2.35 -12.40
CA ASP A 181 -9.63 3.67 -11.88
C ASP A 181 -10.62 4.74 -12.38
N ASN A 182 -11.02 5.65 -11.51
CA ASN A 182 -11.89 6.77 -11.85
C ASN A 182 -11.46 8.03 -11.10
N LEU A 183 -10.41 8.67 -11.58
CA LEU A 183 -9.87 9.89 -10.97
C LEU A 183 -10.88 11.05 -10.97
N ASP A 184 -11.70 11.18 -12.00
CA ASP A 184 -12.70 12.24 -12.08
C ASP A 184 -13.75 12.13 -10.96
N SER A 185 -14.17 10.91 -10.63
CA SER A 185 -15.05 10.66 -9.48
C SER A 185 -14.38 11.06 -8.16
N VAL A 186 -13.10 10.73 -8.00
CA VAL A 186 -12.32 11.10 -6.82
C VAL A 186 -12.20 12.61 -6.69
N LEU A 187 -11.83 13.31 -7.77
CA LEU A 187 -11.66 14.78 -7.78
C LEU A 187 -12.96 15.51 -7.45
N LYS A 188 -14.12 15.01 -7.89
CA LYS A 188 -15.42 15.57 -7.54
C LYS A 188 -15.77 15.46 -6.05
N LYS A 189 -15.27 14.44 -5.38
CA LYS A 189 -15.50 14.19 -3.94
C LYS A 189 -14.45 14.87 -3.06
N LEU A 190 -13.27 15.19 -3.61
CA LEU A 190 -12.14 15.69 -2.87
C LEU A 190 -12.39 17.15 -2.41
N PRO A 191 -12.37 17.44 -1.09
CA PRO A 191 -12.51 18.79 -0.58
C PRO A 191 -11.45 19.75 -1.14
N ASP A 192 -11.83 20.99 -1.38
CA ASP A 192 -10.89 22.01 -1.90
C ASP A 192 -9.78 22.37 -0.91
N GLN A 193 -10.07 22.22 0.38
CA GLN A 193 -9.16 22.58 1.48
C GLN A 193 -8.42 21.36 2.04
N GLY A 194 -7.24 21.62 2.62
CA GLY A 194 -6.39 20.64 3.26
C GLY A 194 -5.45 19.92 2.28
N ALA A 195 -4.39 19.35 2.82
CA ALA A 195 -3.49 18.50 2.06
C ALA A 195 -4.20 17.24 1.58
N ALA A 196 -3.83 16.73 0.40
CA ALA A 196 -4.40 15.52 -0.16
C ALA A 196 -3.31 14.51 -0.54
N ILE A 197 -3.53 13.26 -0.15
CA ILE A 197 -2.71 12.09 -0.46
C ILE A 197 -3.55 11.14 -1.30
N LEU A 198 -2.97 10.58 -2.36
CA LEU A 198 -3.60 9.59 -3.22
C LEU A 198 -3.02 8.19 -2.94
N LEU A 199 -3.87 7.22 -2.76
CA LEU A 199 -3.53 5.80 -2.80
C LEU A 199 -3.82 5.28 -4.20
N ALA A 200 -2.81 4.74 -4.87
CA ALA A 200 -2.95 4.11 -6.18
C ALA A 200 -1.98 2.93 -6.24
N HIS A 201 -2.49 1.73 -6.51
CA HIS A 201 -1.64 0.55 -6.53
C HIS A 201 -0.49 0.70 -7.53
N GLU A 202 -0.79 1.12 -8.76
CA GLU A 202 0.21 1.24 -9.81
C GLU A 202 0.91 2.62 -9.82
N PRO A 203 2.25 2.64 -9.74
CA PRO A 203 3.00 3.89 -9.57
C PRO A 203 2.96 4.81 -10.81
N ASP A 204 2.87 4.26 -12.02
CA ASP A 204 2.84 5.05 -13.24
C ASP A 204 1.54 5.88 -13.39
N PHE A 205 0.53 5.62 -12.54
CA PHE A 205 -0.66 6.47 -12.40
C PHE A 205 -0.30 7.90 -11.98
N ALA A 206 0.86 8.09 -11.35
CA ALA A 206 1.37 9.41 -10.96
C ALA A 206 1.48 10.39 -12.13
N LYS A 207 1.68 9.88 -13.36
CA LYS A 207 1.66 10.74 -14.56
C LYS A 207 0.29 11.38 -14.76
N ILE A 208 -0.79 10.64 -14.46
CA ILE A 208 -2.18 11.11 -14.64
C ILE A 208 -2.60 11.96 -13.44
N SER A 209 -2.41 11.45 -12.24
CA SER A 209 -2.88 12.11 -11.00
C SER A 209 -2.20 13.46 -10.76
N SER A 210 -0.91 13.61 -11.14
CA SER A 210 -0.17 14.87 -11.01
C SER A 210 -0.69 15.99 -11.89
N GLU A 211 -1.42 15.67 -12.98
CA GLU A 211 -2.02 16.68 -13.86
C GLU A 211 -3.11 17.48 -13.14
N SER A 212 -3.79 16.89 -12.18
CA SER A 212 -4.83 17.56 -11.40
C SER A 212 -4.31 18.67 -10.49
N GLY A 213 -3.03 18.63 -10.12
CA GLY A 213 -2.41 19.56 -9.16
C GLY A 213 -2.97 19.47 -7.73
N ARG A 214 -3.84 18.48 -7.43
CA ARG A 214 -4.57 18.38 -6.16
C ARG A 214 -3.83 17.57 -5.10
N PHE A 215 -2.96 16.63 -5.49
CA PHE A 215 -2.28 15.73 -4.59
C PHE A 215 -0.85 16.18 -4.32
N GLY A 216 -0.44 16.12 -3.05
CA GLY A 216 0.94 16.36 -2.65
C GLY A 216 1.79 15.08 -2.60
N LEU A 217 1.13 13.94 -2.40
CA LEU A 217 1.75 12.61 -2.34
C LEU A 217 0.86 11.59 -3.04
N GLN A 218 1.46 10.68 -3.83
CA GLN A 218 0.85 9.42 -4.23
C GLN A 218 1.67 8.28 -3.63
N ILE A 219 0.98 7.30 -3.00
CA ILE A 219 1.55 6.10 -2.40
C ILE A 219 1.17 4.90 -3.27
N SER A 220 2.18 4.12 -3.67
CA SER A 220 2.00 2.99 -4.59
C SER A 220 2.83 1.76 -4.19
N GLY A 221 2.46 0.61 -4.73
CA GLY A 221 3.17 -0.66 -4.70
C GLY A 221 3.44 -1.20 -6.11
N HIS A 222 2.93 -2.41 -6.40
CA HIS A 222 2.87 -3.07 -7.71
C HIS A 222 4.21 -3.51 -8.30
N SER A 223 5.25 -2.72 -8.13
CA SER A 223 6.54 -2.94 -8.79
C SER A 223 7.41 -3.99 -8.12
N HIS A 224 7.18 -4.25 -6.83
CA HIS A 224 8.08 -5.02 -5.95
C HIS A 224 9.54 -4.54 -5.94
N GLY A 225 9.82 -3.30 -6.41
CA GLY A 225 11.18 -2.85 -6.69
C GLY A 225 11.87 -3.67 -7.78
N GLY A 226 11.07 -4.35 -8.65
CA GLY A 226 11.56 -5.31 -9.62
C GLY A 226 12.11 -6.60 -9.00
N GLN A 227 11.99 -6.77 -7.69
CA GLN A 227 12.54 -7.88 -6.87
C GLN A 227 14.07 -8.04 -6.97
N PHE A 228 14.71 -7.24 -7.80
CA PHE A 228 16.14 -7.19 -8.00
C PHE A 228 16.60 -5.73 -8.14
N ILE A 229 17.51 -5.31 -7.26
CA ILE A 229 18.16 -4.00 -7.34
C ILE A 229 19.65 -4.24 -7.53
N ILE A 230 20.27 -3.58 -8.51
CA ILE A 230 21.69 -3.69 -8.78
C ILE A 230 22.46 -3.20 -7.54
N PRO A 231 23.35 -4.03 -6.94
CA PRO A 231 24.10 -3.64 -5.74
C PRO A 231 24.83 -2.30 -5.89
N GLY A 232 24.74 -1.46 -4.86
CA GLY A 232 25.35 -0.12 -4.86
C GLY A 232 24.59 0.94 -5.69
N THR A 233 23.43 0.60 -6.22
CA THR A 233 22.58 1.52 -6.99
C THR A 233 21.13 1.43 -6.53
N ASN A 234 20.25 2.33 -7.05
CA ASN A 234 18.80 2.23 -6.92
C ASN A 234 18.15 1.78 -8.24
N ILE A 235 18.89 1.06 -9.09
CA ILE A 235 18.42 0.65 -10.40
C ILE A 235 17.73 -0.73 -10.28
N ALA A 236 16.43 -0.75 -10.55
CA ALA A 236 15.65 -1.97 -10.75
C ALA A 236 15.58 -2.26 -12.26
N PRO A 237 16.32 -3.27 -12.78
CA PRO A 237 16.34 -3.57 -14.21
C PRO A 237 15.05 -4.22 -14.71
N PHE A 238 14.38 -4.96 -13.84
CA PHE A 238 13.11 -5.60 -14.17
C PHE A 238 11.95 -4.66 -13.76
N ARG A 239 11.14 -4.30 -14.75
CA ARG A 239 10.04 -3.35 -14.57
C ARG A 239 8.79 -3.93 -15.21
N GLY A 240 7.77 -4.16 -14.40
CA GLY A 240 6.46 -4.59 -14.88
C GLY A 240 5.68 -3.48 -15.60
N PRO A 241 4.62 -3.83 -16.31
CA PRO A 241 3.69 -2.84 -16.86
C PRO A 241 3.18 -1.90 -15.78
N LYS A 242 2.94 -0.60 -16.10
CA LYS A 242 2.44 0.42 -15.17
C LYS A 242 3.38 0.76 -13.99
N SER A 243 4.64 0.24 -14.00
CA SER A 243 5.69 0.55 -13.01
C SER A 243 7.05 0.87 -13.67
N THR A 244 7.03 1.22 -14.95
CA THR A 244 8.26 1.44 -15.71
C THR A 244 8.92 2.79 -15.42
N ARG A 245 8.14 3.81 -15.05
CA ARG A 245 8.62 5.17 -14.78
C ARG A 245 9.10 5.35 -13.35
N TYR A 246 8.37 4.77 -12.39
CA TYR A 246 8.58 5.00 -10.97
C TYR A 246 8.70 3.66 -10.21
N PRO A 247 9.71 2.83 -10.53
CA PRO A 247 9.75 1.44 -10.05
C PRO A 247 10.01 1.29 -8.55
N VAL A 248 10.71 2.20 -7.88
CA VAL A 248 11.04 2.05 -6.45
C VAL A 248 11.45 3.37 -5.82
N GLY A 249 10.96 3.65 -4.60
CA GLY A 249 11.38 4.80 -3.81
C GLY A 249 10.68 6.11 -4.21
N LYS A 250 11.33 7.23 -3.95
CA LYS A 250 10.76 8.59 -4.00
C LYS A 250 11.09 9.30 -5.30
N TYR A 251 10.06 9.84 -5.96
CA TYR A 251 10.17 10.64 -7.18
C TYR A 251 9.41 11.95 -7.03
N LYS A 252 9.90 13.00 -7.69
CA LYS A 252 9.15 14.23 -7.87
C LYS A 252 8.47 14.22 -9.24
N VAL A 253 7.14 14.32 -9.23
CA VAL A 253 6.31 14.35 -10.45
C VAL A 253 5.50 15.63 -10.43
N LYS A 254 5.94 16.63 -11.18
CA LYS A 254 5.45 18.02 -11.08
C LYS A 254 5.55 18.54 -9.63
N ASN A 255 4.42 18.89 -9.03
CA ASN A 255 4.33 19.38 -7.64
C ASN A 255 4.00 18.26 -6.63
N MET A 256 3.85 17.03 -7.10
CA MET A 256 3.51 15.87 -6.30
C MET A 256 4.75 14.99 -6.07
N ILE A 257 4.82 14.35 -4.92
CA ILE A 257 5.74 13.26 -4.64
C ILE A 257 5.04 11.95 -5.00
N GLN A 258 5.71 11.10 -5.80
CA GLN A 258 5.35 9.69 -5.96
C GLN A 258 6.29 8.86 -5.10
N TYR A 259 5.75 7.96 -4.29
CA TYR A 259 6.53 6.96 -3.58
C TYR A 259 6.05 5.55 -3.94
N THR A 260 6.98 4.72 -4.34
CA THR A 260 6.73 3.32 -4.68
C THR A 260 7.43 2.41 -3.69
N SER A 261 6.64 1.70 -2.88
CA SER A 261 7.14 0.70 -1.94
C SER A 261 7.55 -0.58 -2.69
N ARG A 262 8.53 -1.28 -2.12
CA ARG A 262 8.95 -2.61 -2.61
C ARG A 262 7.99 -3.73 -2.24
N GLY A 263 7.00 -3.45 -1.38
CA GLY A 263 6.03 -4.43 -0.91
C GLY A 263 6.60 -5.51 0.00
N LEU A 264 5.73 -6.34 0.53
CA LEU A 264 6.05 -7.36 1.52
C LEU A 264 6.31 -8.74 0.90
N GLY A 265 5.51 -9.14 -0.08
CA GLY A 265 5.56 -10.44 -0.73
C GLY A 265 6.46 -10.48 -1.97
N THR A 266 6.24 -11.47 -2.78
CA THR A 266 6.87 -11.62 -4.11
C THR A 266 5.79 -11.84 -5.16
N ASN A 267 6.12 -11.58 -6.41
CA ASN A 267 5.26 -11.91 -7.55
C ASN A 267 5.95 -13.00 -8.40
N THR A 268 5.96 -12.92 -9.68
CA THR A 268 6.44 -13.91 -10.66
C THR A 268 7.68 -14.71 -10.25
N PHE A 269 8.61 -14.08 -9.56
CA PHE A 269 9.80 -14.72 -8.98
C PHE A 269 9.68 -14.72 -7.46
N TRP A 270 9.85 -15.89 -6.83
CA TRP A 270 9.82 -16.09 -5.37
C TRP A 270 11.16 -15.77 -4.71
N MET A 271 11.93 -14.89 -5.29
CA MET A 271 13.26 -14.48 -4.87
C MET A 271 13.38 -12.96 -4.90
N ARG A 272 14.04 -12.40 -3.88
CA ARG A 272 14.44 -11.00 -3.84
C ARG A 272 15.95 -10.89 -3.72
N ILE A 273 16.59 -10.13 -4.59
CA ILE A 273 18.05 -9.92 -4.61
C ILE A 273 18.31 -8.42 -4.38
N ASN A 274 19.03 -8.10 -3.29
CA ASN A 274 19.32 -6.72 -2.89
C ASN A 274 18.07 -5.81 -2.85
N CYS A 275 16.92 -6.43 -2.60
CA CYS A 275 15.58 -5.80 -2.64
C CYS A 275 14.71 -6.39 -1.52
N LYS A 276 15.10 -6.16 -0.25
CA LYS A 276 14.33 -6.66 0.90
C LYS A 276 12.88 -6.18 0.85
N PRO A 277 11.94 -6.97 1.37
CA PRO A 277 10.59 -6.50 1.65
C PRO A 277 10.60 -5.21 2.45
N GLU A 278 9.56 -4.40 2.29
CA GLU A 278 9.52 -3.05 2.86
C GLU A 278 8.24 -2.78 3.63
N ILE A 279 8.40 -2.27 4.84
CA ILE A 279 7.37 -1.56 5.60
C ILE A 279 7.67 -0.07 5.48
N THR A 280 6.83 0.69 4.79
CA THR A 280 7.07 2.13 4.61
C THR A 280 6.41 2.93 5.73
N VAL A 281 7.16 3.81 6.37
CA VAL A 281 6.70 4.72 7.41
C VAL A 281 6.82 6.15 6.94
N PHE A 282 5.70 6.78 6.60
CA PHE A 282 5.67 8.19 6.23
C PHE A 282 5.50 9.07 7.46
N HIS A 283 6.31 10.12 7.56
CA HIS A 283 6.16 11.20 8.52
C HIS A 283 5.77 12.46 7.76
N LEU A 284 4.52 12.89 7.93
CA LEU A 284 4.04 14.10 7.26
C LEU A 284 4.61 15.34 7.94
N LYS A 285 5.14 16.26 7.14
CA LYS A 285 5.69 17.54 7.60
C LYS A 285 4.89 18.68 6.99
N SER A 286 4.46 19.59 7.86
CA SER A 286 3.87 20.86 7.42
C SER A 286 4.96 21.83 7.02
N ASN A 287 4.79 22.50 5.90
CA ASN A 287 5.62 23.62 5.50
C ASN A 287 5.05 24.99 5.95
N GLU A 288 3.92 24.99 6.67
CA GLU A 288 3.39 26.18 7.31
C GLU A 288 4.36 26.61 8.41
N LYS A 289 4.91 27.84 8.28
CA LYS A 289 5.68 28.46 9.37
C LYS A 289 4.73 28.68 10.55
N GLN A 290 5.11 28.22 11.75
CA GLN A 290 4.43 28.66 12.96
C GLN A 290 4.38 30.20 12.94
N LYS A 291 3.19 30.77 12.88
CA LYS A 291 3.02 32.18 13.26
C LYS A 291 3.34 32.22 14.75
N ILE A 292 4.54 32.65 15.08
CA ILE A 292 4.89 33.02 16.45
C ILE A 292 4.02 34.25 16.73
N GLU A 293 2.90 34.06 17.41
CA GLU A 293 2.21 35.17 18.08
C GLU A 293 3.18 35.67 19.19
N ILE A 294 3.91 36.71 18.87
CA ILE A 294 4.60 37.51 19.87
C ILE A 294 3.47 38.30 20.57
N ILE A 295 3.10 37.81 21.74
CA ILE A 295 2.24 38.52 22.69
C ILE A 295 3.08 39.58 23.41
#